data_05abe1729502ee8557f94c663b5970f9
#
_entry.id   05abe1729502ee8557f94c663b5970f9
#
_cell.length_a   1.000
_cell.length_b   1.000
_cell.length_c   1.000
_cell.angle_alpha   90.00
_cell.angle_beta   90.00
_cell.angle_gamma   90.00
#
_symmetry.space_group_name_H-M   'P 1'
#
loop_
_entity.id
_entity.type
_entity.pdbx_description
1 polymer ?
#
loop_
_entity_poly.entity_id
_entity_poly.type
_entity_poly.pdbx_seq_one_letter_code
_entity_poly.pdbx_strand_id
1 'polypeptide(L)'
;MYRMEIETINTLVSGEMYSADLRTKLLLNQNKPAIININIGTTFKGAIDDMDSIVQALEYCGYSNDKYYIHCDDALYGLIVSFIKHPIGSISVSGHKFLGCPIPFGIQMTRKSNVNSLSKTEYIASADMTISGSRNGLAPIFLWYSLSMKGHVGLWQDSKMCIENAQYLKDQLLKEGISVMLNEFSTTVVFGRPCDHKFISRWKLCYLSGMAHIVVTSGITREIIDSFLKDLMQERKK
;
A
#
# COMPACT_ATOMS: atom_id res chain seq x y z
N MET A 1 -13.34 -12.61 16.81
CA MET A 1 -12.30 -13.34 16.12
C MET A 1 -11.02 -13.30 16.95
N TYR A 2 -9.89 -12.79 16.57
CA TYR A 2 -8.75 -12.67 17.47
C TYR A 2 -8.95 -11.47 18.40
N ARG A 3 -9.06 -11.70 19.71
CA ARG A 3 -9.21 -10.63 20.72
C ARG A 3 -7.83 -10.06 21.04
N MET A 4 -7.23 -9.35 20.09
CA MET A 4 -5.96 -8.66 20.29
C MET A 4 -6.22 -7.23 20.74
N GLU A 5 -5.41 -6.74 21.68
CA GLU A 5 -5.38 -5.32 22.00
C GLU A 5 -4.76 -4.56 20.82
N ILE A 6 -5.34 -3.42 20.47
CA ILE A 6 -4.92 -2.60 19.33
C ILE A 6 -4.58 -1.20 19.82
N GLU A 7 -3.39 -0.75 19.46
CA GLU A 7 -2.97 0.65 19.61
C GLU A 7 -2.94 1.32 18.23
N THR A 8 -3.56 2.48 18.15
CA THR A 8 -3.50 3.31 16.93
C THR A 8 -2.36 4.29 17.05
N ILE A 9 -1.50 4.32 16.04
CA ILE A 9 -0.38 5.26 15.96
C ILE A 9 -0.79 6.45 15.09
N ASN A 10 -0.52 7.67 15.57
CA ASN A 10 -0.75 8.89 14.81
C ASN A 10 0.15 8.93 13.56
N THR A 11 -0.30 9.69 12.56
CA THR A 11 0.43 9.85 11.30
C THR A 11 0.93 11.27 11.13
N LEU A 12 1.98 11.44 10.34
CA LEU A 12 2.42 12.75 9.82
C LEU A 12 1.40 13.30 8.81
N VAL A 13 1.55 14.56 8.42
CA VAL A 13 0.69 15.20 7.41
C VAL A 13 0.78 14.46 6.07
N SER A 14 1.94 13.97 5.70
CA SER A 14 2.20 13.14 4.51
C SER A 14 1.55 11.77 4.58
N GLY A 15 1.27 11.25 5.77
CA GLY A 15 0.51 10.02 6.02
C GLY A 15 1.32 8.85 6.56
N GLU A 16 2.63 8.99 6.76
CA GLU A 16 3.49 7.98 7.38
C GLU A 16 3.24 7.91 8.88
N MET A 17 3.58 6.78 9.47
CA MET A 17 3.56 6.55 10.91
C MET A 17 4.44 7.57 11.65
N TYR A 18 3.90 8.21 12.70
CA TYR A 18 4.67 9.13 13.52
C TYR A 18 5.52 8.36 14.55
N SER A 19 6.81 8.29 14.32
CA SER A 19 7.75 7.48 15.12
C SER A 19 7.80 7.85 16.60
N ALA A 20 7.57 9.12 16.96
CA ALA A 20 7.53 9.52 18.37
C ALA A 20 6.31 8.98 19.11
N ASP A 21 5.14 8.93 18.44
CA ASP A 21 3.94 8.31 19.00
C ASP A 21 4.10 6.79 19.11
N LEU A 22 4.71 6.15 18.09
CA LEU A 22 5.06 4.73 18.17
C LEU A 22 5.93 4.42 19.40
N ARG A 23 6.99 5.21 19.63
CA ARG A 23 7.85 5.03 20.83
C ARG A 23 7.05 5.13 22.13
N THR A 24 6.18 6.12 22.23
CA THR A 24 5.33 6.31 23.42
C THR A 24 4.46 5.08 23.66
N LYS A 25 3.82 4.54 22.61
CA LYS A 25 2.96 3.36 22.70
C LYS A 25 3.76 2.10 23.04
N LEU A 26 4.95 1.92 22.47
CA LEU A 26 5.83 0.81 22.76
C LEU A 26 6.29 0.83 24.24
N LEU A 27 6.69 1.99 24.76
CA LEU A 27 7.09 2.15 26.16
C LEU A 27 5.96 1.80 27.13
N LEU A 28 4.72 2.18 26.82
CA LEU A 28 3.54 1.86 27.63
C LEU A 28 3.21 0.36 27.64
N ASN A 29 3.68 -0.40 26.66
CA ASN A 29 3.36 -1.81 26.45
C ASN A 29 4.59 -2.73 26.45
N GLN A 30 5.72 -2.35 27.07
CA GLN A 30 6.98 -3.10 27.06
C GLN A 30 6.88 -4.54 27.61
N ASN A 31 5.88 -4.81 28.44
CA ASN A 31 5.63 -6.14 29.01
C ASN A 31 4.93 -7.11 28.04
N LYS A 32 4.55 -6.66 26.83
CA LYS A 32 3.84 -7.44 25.81
C LYS A 32 4.68 -7.53 24.52
N PRO A 33 4.58 -8.64 23.75
CA PRO A 33 5.14 -8.66 22.41
C PRO A 33 4.35 -7.70 21.49
N ALA A 34 5.02 -7.12 20.50
CA ALA A 34 4.44 -6.17 19.57
C ALA A 34 4.25 -6.79 18.17
N ILE A 35 3.07 -6.59 17.57
CA ILE A 35 2.84 -6.82 16.14
C ILE A 35 2.68 -5.43 15.51
N ILE A 36 3.61 -5.06 14.64
CA ILE A 36 3.62 -3.78 13.96
C ILE A 36 3.12 -4.00 12.54
N ASN A 37 2.00 -3.36 12.19
CA ASN A 37 1.53 -3.29 10.80
C ASN A 37 2.07 -2.01 10.19
N ILE A 38 2.90 -2.13 9.17
CA ILE A 38 3.46 -1.01 8.42
C ILE A 38 2.86 -0.97 7.03
N ASN A 39 2.62 0.25 6.52
CA ASN A 39 2.03 0.46 5.22
C ASN A 39 3.13 0.82 4.20
N ILE A 40 3.16 0.09 3.11
CA ILE A 40 3.95 0.42 1.93
C ILE A 40 2.98 0.98 0.89
N GLY A 41 2.60 2.25 1.09
CA GLY A 41 1.60 2.95 0.29
C GLY A 41 0.20 2.95 0.90
N THR A 42 -0.06 3.90 1.80
CA THR A 42 -1.41 4.12 2.35
C THR A 42 -2.41 4.43 1.24
N THR A 43 -3.64 3.93 1.37
CA THR A 43 -4.67 3.99 0.32
C THR A 43 -4.96 5.41 -0.19
N PHE A 44 -5.00 6.41 0.69
CA PHE A 44 -5.39 7.77 0.30
C PHE A 44 -4.20 8.65 -0.12
N LYS A 45 -3.09 8.57 0.61
CA LYS A 45 -1.93 9.44 0.39
C LYS A 45 -0.74 8.74 -0.27
N GLY A 46 -0.78 7.42 -0.41
CA GLY A 46 0.33 6.64 -0.92
C GLY A 46 1.60 6.75 -0.06
N ALA A 47 1.45 7.07 1.23
CA ALA A 47 2.56 7.21 2.15
C ALA A 47 3.19 5.85 2.46
N ILE A 48 4.49 5.85 2.66
CA ILE A 48 5.29 4.67 2.97
C ILE A 48 5.90 4.87 4.33
N ASP A 49 5.61 3.96 5.26
CA ASP A 49 6.17 4.03 6.61
C ASP A 49 7.68 3.78 6.60
N ASP A 50 8.43 4.59 7.35
CA ASP A 50 9.89 4.48 7.46
C ASP A 50 10.29 3.29 8.34
N MET A 51 10.70 2.21 7.69
CA MET A 51 11.13 0.98 8.35
C MET A 51 12.32 1.19 9.28
N ASP A 52 13.30 2.00 8.86
CA ASP A 52 14.50 2.27 9.67
C ASP A 52 14.11 2.94 10.98
N SER A 53 13.25 3.96 10.92
CA SER A 53 12.73 4.65 12.11
C SER A 53 11.90 3.75 13.02
N ILE A 54 11.14 2.81 12.44
CA ILE A 54 10.31 1.86 13.20
C ILE A 54 11.22 0.86 13.94
N VAL A 55 12.22 0.30 13.26
CA VAL A 55 13.19 -0.64 13.89
C VAL A 55 13.98 0.06 14.99
N GLN A 56 14.47 1.29 14.74
CA GLN A 56 15.12 2.09 15.76
C GLN A 56 14.22 2.37 16.98
N ALA A 57 12.93 2.61 16.76
CA ALA A 57 11.98 2.79 17.85
C ALA A 57 11.81 1.51 18.69
N LEU A 58 11.74 0.35 18.06
CA LEU A 58 11.67 -0.95 18.74
C LEU A 58 12.94 -1.21 19.58
N GLU A 59 14.12 -1.00 18.99
CA GLU A 59 15.41 -1.16 19.66
C GLU A 59 15.54 -0.20 20.85
N TYR A 60 15.22 1.09 20.65
CA TYR A 60 15.23 2.09 21.71
C TYR A 60 14.32 1.72 22.89
N CYS A 61 13.15 1.13 22.60
CA CYS A 61 12.20 0.68 23.61
C CYS A 61 12.53 -0.69 24.23
N GLY A 62 13.67 -1.30 23.86
CA GLY A 62 14.15 -2.56 24.44
C GLY A 62 13.42 -3.82 23.91
N TYR A 63 12.79 -3.75 22.74
CA TYR A 63 12.20 -4.93 22.11
C TYR A 63 13.28 -5.74 21.39
N SER A 64 13.55 -6.95 21.86
CA SER A 64 14.42 -7.92 21.17
C SER A 64 13.68 -8.55 19.97
N ASN A 65 14.42 -9.12 19.02
CA ASN A 65 13.89 -9.65 17.75
C ASN A 65 12.84 -10.76 17.93
N ASP A 66 12.79 -11.42 19.07
CA ASP A 66 11.80 -12.44 19.42
C ASP A 66 10.52 -11.85 20.05
N LYS A 67 10.54 -10.55 20.40
CA LYS A 67 9.42 -9.85 21.03
C LYS A 67 8.62 -8.97 20.08
N TYR A 68 8.98 -8.90 18.79
CA TYR A 68 8.16 -8.18 17.82
C TYR A 68 8.01 -8.93 16.51
N TYR A 69 6.94 -8.60 15.79
CA TYR A 69 6.65 -9.10 14.47
C TYR A 69 6.24 -7.95 13.57
N ILE A 70 6.93 -7.76 12.45
CA ILE A 70 6.60 -6.72 11.47
C ILE A 70 5.85 -7.35 10.31
N HIS A 71 4.63 -6.90 10.08
CA HIS A 71 3.85 -7.17 8.89
C HIS A 71 3.87 -5.95 7.97
N CYS A 72 4.16 -6.16 6.69
CA CYS A 72 4.09 -5.12 5.66
C CYS A 72 2.79 -5.26 4.88
N ASP A 73 1.88 -4.30 5.03
CA ASP A 73 0.76 -4.14 4.11
C ASP A 73 1.24 -3.39 2.87
N ASP A 74 1.46 -4.14 1.84
CA ASP A 74 2.05 -3.69 0.59
C ASP A 74 1.11 -3.97 -0.60
N ALA A 75 -0.14 -3.69 -0.37
CA ALA A 75 -1.21 -4.08 -1.26
C ALA A 75 -1.05 -3.55 -2.70
N LEU A 76 -0.47 -2.35 -2.88
CA LEU A 76 -0.29 -1.73 -4.19
C LEU A 76 1.19 -1.66 -4.62
N TYR A 77 2.08 -1.28 -3.70
CA TYR A 77 3.44 -0.85 -4.03
C TYR A 77 4.49 -1.96 -3.95
N GLY A 78 4.17 -3.14 -3.45
CA GLY A 78 5.10 -4.23 -3.17
C GLY A 78 5.92 -4.77 -4.34
N LEU A 79 5.51 -4.41 -5.53
CA LEU A 79 6.25 -4.72 -6.74
C LEU A 79 6.88 -3.47 -7.37
N ILE A 80 6.63 -2.29 -6.80
CA ILE A 80 7.16 -1.01 -7.26
C ILE A 80 8.44 -0.67 -6.52
N VAL A 81 8.52 -1.04 -5.23
CA VAL A 81 9.61 -0.62 -4.35
C VAL A 81 10.27 -1.82 -3.68
N SER A 82 11.59 -1.91 -3.79
CA SER A 82 12.39 -2.96 -3.15
C SER A 82 12.94 -2.47 -1.81
N PHE A 83 12.22 -2.75 -0.71
CA PHE A 83 12.54 -2.22 0.62
C PHE A 83 13.15 -3.19 1.61
N ILE A 84 13.31 -4.47 1.28
CA ILE A 84 13.61 -5.48 2.31
C ILE A 84 15.09 -5.50 2.66
N LYS A 85 15.51 -4.51 3.47
CA LYS A 85 16.80 -4.56 4.17
C LYS A 85 16.66 -5.14 5.59
N HIS A 86 15.46 -5.11 6.17
CA HIS A 86 15.19 -5.52 7.54
C HIS A 86 14.49 -6.89 7.62
N PRO A 87 14.65 -7.60 8.73
CA PRO A 87 13.96 -8.87 8.97
C PRO A 87 12.46 -8.61 9.21
N ILE A 88 11.65 -8.72 8.15
CA ILE A 88 10.19 -8.68 8.25
C ILE A 88 9.62 -10.08 8.53
N GLY A 89 8.47 -10.12 9.22
CA GLY A 89 7.73 -11.35 9.51
C GLY A 89 6.90 -11.82 8.32
N SER A 90 6.17 -10.89 7.70
CA SER A 90 5.31 -11.18 6.53
C SER A 90 5.03 -9.92 5.71
N ILE A 91 4.56 -10.16 4.48
CA ILE A 91 4.14 -9.12 3.55
C ILE A 91 2.85 -9.55 2.85
N SER A 92 1.94 -8.62 2.62
CA SER A 92 0.73 -8.83 1.83
C SER A 92 0.72 -7.96 0.57
N VAL A 93 0.37 -8.57 -0.58
CA VAL A 93 0.29 -7.90 -1.89
C VAL A 93 -1.06 -8.21 -2.53
N SER A 94 -1.67 -7.25 -3.21
CA SER A 94 -2.92 -7.47 -3.96
C SER A 94 -2.63 -7.77 -5.43
N GLY A 95 -3.06 -8.95 -5.91
CA GLY A 95 -2.85 -9.35 -7.31
C GLY A 95 -3.66 -8.54 -8.32
N HIS A 96 -4.80 -8.00 -7.91
CA HIS A 96 -5.71 -7.22 -8.76
C HIS A 96 -5.37 -5.71 -8.82
N LYS A 97 -4.36 -5.24 -8.08
CA LYS A 97 -3.90 -3.85 -8.13
C LYS A 97 -2.80 -3.69 -9.18
N PHE A 98 -1.55 -3.53 -8.79
CA PHE A 98 -0.44 -3.26 -9.72
C PHE A 98 -0.24 -4.36 -10.78
N LEU A 99 -0.36 -5.64 -10.40
CA LEU A 99 -0.25 -6.75 -11.35
C LEU A 99 -1.39 -6.78 -12.38
N GLY A 100 -2.54 -6.15 -12.08
CA GLY A 100 -3.69 -6.07 -12.97
C GLY A 100 -4.40 -7.40 -13.20
N CYS A 101 -4.32 -8.34 -12.25
CA CYS A 101 -5.05 -9.61 -12.38
C CYS A 101 -6.58 -9.35 -12.40
N PRO A 102 -7.35 -10.07 -13.23
CA PRO A 102 -8.76 -9.75 -13.49
C PRO A 102 -9.70 -10.12 -12.35
N ILE A 103 -9.23 -10.81 -11.33
CA ILE A 103 -10.01 -11.18 -10.15
C ILE A 103 -9.34 -10.64 -8.87
N PRO A 104 -10.12 -10.26 -7.85
CA PRO A 104 -9.55 -9.81 -6.58
C PRO A 104 -8.97 -10.98 -5.78
N PHE A 105 -7.71 -10.89 -5.39
CA PHE A 105 -7.07 -11.79 -4.43
C PHE A 105 -5.87 -11.11 -3.75
N GLY A 106 -5.55 -11.60 -2.55
CA GLY A 106 -4.36 -11.24 -1.79
C GLY A 106 -3.31 -12.33 -1.86
N ILE A 107 -2.05 -11.92 -1.89
CA ILE A 107 -0.88 -12.78 -1.81
C ILE A 107 -0.25 -12.52 -0.45
N GLN A 108 -0.13 -13.56 0.38
CA GLN A 108 0.53 -13.49 1.67
C GLN A 108 1.86 -14.22 1.58
N MET A 109 2.94 -13.51 1.85
CA MET A 109 4.29 -14.08 1.90
C MET A 109 4.82 -14.00 3.33
N THR A 110 5.39 -15.11 3.81
CA THR A 110 6.01 -15.18 5.15
C THR A 110 7.15 -16.20 5.15
N ARG A 111 7.93 -16.19 6.20
CA ARG A 111 9.01 -17.17 6.36
C ARG A 111 8.42 -18.56 6.63
N LYS A 112 9.06 -19.60 6.08
CA LYS A 112 8.65 -21.00 6.29
C LYS A 112 8.62 -21.38 7.78
N SER A 113 9.53 -20.84 8.59
CA SER A 113 9.53 -21.03 10.03
C SER A 113 8.24 -20.59 10.71
N ASN A 114 7.64 -19.47 10.26
CA ASN A 114 6.40 -18.97 10.82
C ASN A 114 5.21 -19.89 10.48
N VAL A 115 5.22 -20.50 9.29
CA VAL A 115 4.19 -21.47 8.89
C VAL A 115 4.34 -22.79 9.66
N ASN A 116 5.56 -23.25 9.89
CA ASN A 116 5.82 -24.51 10.60
C ASN A 116 5.39 -24.47 12.08
N SER A 117 5.25 -23.28 12.67
CA SER A 117 4.74 -23.11 14.04
C SER A 117 3.22 -23.24 14.16
N LEU A 118 2.50 -23.25 13.01
CA LEU A 118 1.05 -23.42 13.00
C LEU A 118 0.67 -24.88 13.21
N SER A 119 -0.37 -25.11 14.01
CA SER A 119 -0.95 -26.44 14.17
C SER A 119 -1.59 -26.92 12.87
N LYS A 120 -1.37 -28.19 12.54
CA LYS A 120 -2.07 -28.82 11.40
C LYS A 120 -3.53 -29.04 11.77
N THR A 121 -4.42 -28.65 10.86
CA THR A 121 -5.83 -28.97 10.99
C THR A 121 -6.07 -30.34 10.35
N GLU A 122 -6.30 -31.36 11.19
CA GLU A 122 -6.40 -32.77 10.78
C GLU A 122 -7.49 -32.98 9.71
N TYR A 123 -8.63 -32.31 9.88
CA TYR A 123 -9.80 -32.44 9.00
C TYR A 123 -9.52 -32.07 7.53
N ILE A 124 -8.67 -31.09 7.27
CA ILE A 124 -8.36 -30.64 5.90
C ILE A 124 -6.97 -31.09 5.44
N ALA A 125 -6.28 -31.89 6.23
CA ALA A 125 -4.91 -32.36 5.97
C ALA A 125 -3.93 -31.23 5.57
N SER A 126 -4.17 -30.00 6.05
CA SER A 126 -3.42 -28.80 5.69
C SER A 126 -2.99 -28.04 6.93
N ALA A 127 -1.85 -27.35 6.84
CA ALA A 127 -1.40 -26.37 7.81
C ALA A 127 -2.01 -24.98 7.57
N ASP A 128 -2.92 -24.83 6.62
CA ASP A 128 -3.58 -23.57 6.32
C ASP A 128 -4.67 -23.25 7.35
N MET A 129 -4.39 -22.31 8.22
CA MET A 129 -5.32 -21.81 9.26
C MET A 129 -5.98 -20.48 8.87
N THR A 130 -5.98 -20.12 7.60
CA THR A 130 -6.63 -18.89 7.18
C THR A 130 -8.15 -19.00 7.28
N ILE A 131 -8.78 -17.83 7.53
CA ILE A 131 -10.22 -17.74 7.81
C ILE A 131 -11.08 -18.19 6.61
N SER A 132 -10.57 -18.04 5.39
CA SER A 132 -11.35 -18.27 4.18
C SER A 132 -11.61 -19.75 3.87
N GLY A 133 -10.99 -20.71 4.55
CA GLY A 133 -11.17 -22.16 4.36
C GLY A 133 -10.94 -22.65 2.93
N SER A 134 -11.74 -22.15 1.97
CA SER A 134 -11.60 -22.44 0.53
C SER A 134 -10.82 -21.35 -0.20
N ARG A 135 -10.06 -21.75 -1.23
CA ARG A 135 -9.25 -20.84 -2.08
C ARG A 135 -9.81 -20.80 -3.48
N ASN A 136 -9.65 -19.64 -4.13
CA ASN A 136 -9.95 -19.51 -5.55
C ASN A 136 -8.81 -20.12 -6.38
N GLY A 137 -9.11 -21.23 -7.08
CA GLY A 137 -8.10 -21.93 -7.91
C GLY A 137 -7.64 -21.15 -9.14
N LEU A 138 -8.38 -20.12 -9.59
CA LEU A 138 -7.95 -19.25 -10.70
C LEU A 138 -6.91 -18.23 -10.27
N ALA A 139 -6.87 -17.82 -9.00
CA ALA A 139 -5.95 -16.82 -8.51
C ALA A 139 -4.46 -17.16 -8.80
N PRO A 140 -3.95 -18.37 -8.49
CA PRO A 140 -2.56 -18.73 -8.82
C PRO A 140 -2.29 -18.79 -10.31
N ILE A 141 -3.28 -19.13 -11.15
CA ILE A 141 -3.13 -19.15 -12.62
C ILE A 141 -2.93 -17.73 -13.15
N PHE A 142 -3.77 -16.77 -12.73
CA PHE A 142 -3.61 -15.37 -13.13
C PHE A 142 -2.33 -14.75 -12.59
N LEU A 143 -1.95 -15.08 -11.35
CA LEU A 143 -0.68 -14.65 -10.79
C LEU A 143 0.51 -15.15 -11.63
N TRP A 144 0.55 -16.47 -11.89
CA TRP A 144 1.58 -17.07 -12.73
C TRP A 144 1.65 -16.44 -14.12
N TYR A 145 0.48 -16.28 -14.77
CA TYR A 145 0.41 -15.67 -16.10
C TYR A 145 0.94 -14.23 -16.10
N SER A 146 0.48 -13.38 -15.19
CA SER A 146 0.91 -11.99 -15.10
C SER A 146 2.41 -11.85 -14.83
N LEU A 147 2.95 -12.67 -13.91
CA LEU A 147 4.38 -12.66 -13.60
C LEU A 147 5.21 -13.21 -14.77
N SER A 148 4.74 -14.29 -15.45
CA SER A 148 5.44 -14.90 -16.59
C SER A 148 5.47 -13.97 -17.80
N MET A 149 4.38 -13.26 -18.07
CA MET A 149 4.29 -12.35 -19.21
C MET A 149 5.12 -11.08 -19.02
N LYS A 150 5.12 -10.51 -17.83
CA LYS A 150 5.86 -9.27 -17.55
C LYS A 150 7.32 -9.52 -17.19
N GLY A 151 7.59 -10.57 -16.43
CA GLY A 151 8.92 -10.83 -15.86
C GLY A 151 9.42 -9.64 -15.01
N HIS A 152 10.67 -9.74 -14.56
CA HIS A 152 11.27 -8.66 -13.77
C HIS A 152 11.40 -7.35 -14.55
N VAL A 153 11.81 -7.43 -15.82
CA VAL A 153 12.03 -6.25 -16.67
C VAL A 153 10.71 -5.53 -16.95
N GLY A 154 9.65 -6.26 -17.30
CA GLY A 154 8.33 -5.65 -17.55
C GLY A 154 7.71 -5.02 -16.30
N LEU A 155 7.84 -5.65 -15.14
CA LEU A 155 7.39 -5.07 -13.87
C LEU A 155 8.15 -3.78 -13.52
N TRP A 156 9.46 -3.77 -13.75
CA TRP A 156 10.28 -2.58 -13.52
C TRP A 156 9.90 -1.44 -14.48
N GLN A 157 9.67 -1.74 -15.77
CA GLN A 157 9.20 -0.76 -16.76
C GLN A 157 7.84 -0.18 -16.40
N ASP A 158 6.88 -1.03 -16.01
CA ASP A 158 5.56 -0.58 -15.55
C ASP A 158 5.67 0.33 -14.33
N SER A 159 6.50 -0.03 -13.35
CA SER A 159 6.73 0.78 -12.15
C SER A 159 7.29 2.15 -12.48
N LYS A 160 8.32 2.19 -13.33
CA LYS A 160 8.95 3.42 -13.78
C LYS A 160 7.95 4.32 -14.50
N MET A 161 7.18 3.76 -15.43
CA MET A 161 6.15 4.50 -16.17
C MET A 161 5.07 5.07 -15.23
N CYS A 162 4.60 4.30 -14.25
CA CYS A 162 3.62 4.76 -13.27
C CYS A 162 4.15 5.95 -12.46
N ILE A 163 5.40 5.88 -11.98
CA ILE A 163 6.04 6.96 -11.22
C ILE A 163 6.22 8.21 -12.10
N GLU A 164 6.71 8.06 -13.33
CA GLU A 164 6.88 9.16 -14.28
C GLU A 164 5.54 9.83 -14.63
N ASN A 165 4.47 9.06 -14.83
CA ASN A 165 3.14 9.59 -15.11
C ASN A 165 2.51 10.26 -13.87
N ALA A 166 2.75 9.75 -12.67
CA ALA A 166 2.32 10.40 -11.43
C ALA A 166 3.02 11.76 -11.24
N GLN A 167 4.33 11.81 -11.48
CA GLN A 167 5.09 13.06 -11.45
C GLN A 167 4.59 14.05 -12.51
N TYR A 168 4.34 13.58 -13.73
CA TYR A 168 3.76 14.39 -14.79
C TYR A 168 2.40 15.00 -14.38
N LEU A 169 1.49 14.18 -13.83
CA LEU A 169 0.20 14.68 -13.35
C LEU A 169 0.38 15.74 -12.26
N LYS A 170 1.25 15.50 -11.29
CA LYS A 170 1.60 16.47 -10.24
C LYS A 170 2.07 17.79 -10.83
N ASP A 171 3.03 17.74 -11.78
CA ASP A 171 3.62 18.95 -12.36
C ASP A 171 2.61 19.75 -13.17
N GLN A 172 1.70 19.09 -13.90
CA GLN A 172 0.62 19.77 -14.61
C GLN A 172 -0.38 20.43 -13.66
N LEU A 173 -0.80 19.73 -12.61
CA LEU A 173 -1.70 20.30 -11.59
C LEU A 173 -1.08 21.52 -10.90
N LEU A 174 0.20 21.48 -10.56
CA LEU A 174 0.92 22.62 -9.97
C LEU A 174 0.98 23.82 -10.92
N LYS A 175 1.21 23.61 -12.22
CA LYS A 175 1.18 24.69 -13.25
C LYS A 175 -0.18 25.39 -13.30
N GLU A 176 -1.25 24.67 -13.06
CA GLU A 176 -2.60 25.21 -13.00
C GLU A 176 -3.00 25.79 -11.63
N GLY A 177 -2.01 25.96 -10.73
CA GLY A 177 -2.22 26.52 -9.39
C GLY A 177 -3.01 25.64 -8.44
N ILE A 178 -3.02 24.32 -8.68
CA ILE A 178 -3.68 23.33 -7.81
C ILE A 178 -2.66 22.80 -6.82
N SER A 179 -2.99 22.85 -5.52
CA SER A 179 -2.17 22.24 -4.48
C SER A 179 -2.16 20.72 -4.62
N VAL A 180 -0.97 20.13 -4.59
CA VAL A 180 -0.75 18.69 -4.82
C VAL A 180 0.19 18.11 -3.79
N MET A 181 -0.11 16.90 -3.34
CA MET A 181 0.80 16.05 -2.57
C MET A 181 1.09 14.79 -3.39
N LEU A 182 2.37 14.45 -3.49
CA LEU A 182 2.85 13.17 -4.04
C LEU A 182 4.05 12.74 -3.18
N ASN A 183 3.88 11.68 -2.43
CA ASN A 183 4.94 11.11 -1.61
C ASN A 183 6.03 10.47 -2.50
N GLU A 184 7.24 10.36 -1.96
CA GLU A 184 8.36 9.72 -2.65
C GLU A 184 8.00 8.25 -2.99
N PHE A 185 8.37 7.80 -4.18
CA PHE A 185 8.04 6.49 -4.75
C PHE A 185 6.54 6.17 -4.86
N SER A 186 5.66 7.12 -4.55
CA SER A 186 4.21 6.93 -4.68
C SER A 186 3.73 7.16 -6.12
N THR A 187 2.67 6.47 -6.49
CA THR A 187 1.88 6.75 -7.70
C THR A 187 0.51 7.31 -7.37
N THR A 188 0.25 7.63 -6.09
CA THR A 188 -0.99 8.26 -5.62
C THR A 188 -0.81 9.76 -5.56
N VAL A 189 -1.43 10.48 -6.48
CA VAL A 189 -1.42 11.94 -6.57
C VAL A 189 -2.64 12.49 -5.85
N VAL A 190 -2.43 13.22 -4.76
CA VAL A 190 -3.48 13.84 -3.94
C VAL A 190 -3.57 15.33 -4.29
N PHE A 191 -4.79 15.84 -4.49
CA PHE A 191 -5.03 17.24 -4.85
C PHE A 191 -6.35 17.75 -4.27
N GLY A 192 -6.60 19.05 -4.37
CA GLY A 192 -7.84 19.65 -3.92
C GLY A 192 -9.07 19.04 -4.60
N ARG A 193 -10.08 18.67 -3.81
CA ARG A 193 -11.31 18.05 -4.31
C ARG A 193 -12.05 18.98 -5.28
N PRO A 194 -12.38 18.54 -6.52
CA PRO A 194 -13.28 19.28 -7.40
C PRO A 194 -14.67 19.44 -6.79
N CYS A 195 -15.36 20.55 -7.13
CA CYS A 195 -16.68 20.84 -6.58
C CYS A 195 -17.81 20.12 -7.35
N ASP A 196 -17.65 19.90 -8.65
CA ASP A 196 -18.68 19.29 -9.50
C ASP A 196 -18.79 17.78 -9.27
N HIS A 197 -19.91 17.35 -8.71
CA HIS A 197 -20.22 15.93 -8.50
C HIS A 197 -20.27 15.10 -9.79
N LYS A 198 -20.67 15.72 -10.92
CA LYS A 198 -20.68 15.03 -12.22
C LYS A 198 -19.27 14.74 -12.70
N PHE A 199 -18.36 15.68 -12.50
CA PHE A 199 -16.93 15.50 -12.77
C PHE A 199 -16.35 14.37 -11.91
N ILE A 200 -16.58 14.40 -10.59
CA ILE A 200 -16.12 13.37 -9.64
C ILE A 200 -16.64 11.99 -10.06
N SER A 201 -17.93 11.87 -10.38
CA SER A 201 -18.55 10.62 -10.82
C SER A 201 -18.00 10.12 -12.16
N ARG A 202 -17.78 11.01 -13.12
CA ARG A 202 -17.22 10.69 -14.45
C ARG A 202 -15.81 10.09 -14.32
N TRP A 203 -14.95 10.73 -13.53
CA TRP A 203 -13.57 10.32 -13.34
C TRP A 203 -13.36 9.32 -12.20
N LYS A 204 -14.47 8.89 -11.55
CA LYS A 204 -14.43 7.92 -10.42
C LYS A 204 -13.45 8.31 -9.32
N LEU A 205 -13.38 9.61 -9.02
CA LEU A 205 -12.46 10.11 -8.01
C LEU A 205 -12.89 9.67 -6.61
N CYS A 206 -11.94 9.13 -5.86
CA CYS A 206 -12.08 8.95 -4.43
C CYS A 206 -11.70 10.25 -3.72
N TYR A 207 -12.47 10.64 -2.70
CA TYR A 207 -12.23 11.88 -1.98
C TYR A 207 -12.52 11.75 -0.47
N LEU A 208 -11.84 12.58 0.30
CA LEU A 208 -11.99 12.68 1.74
C LEU A 208 -11.67 14.12 2.18
N SER A 209 -12.56 14.74 3.00
CA SER A 209 -12.29 16.03 3.68
C SER A 209 -11.69 17.12 2.79
N GLY A 210 -12.24 17.38 1.62
CA GLY A 210 -11.75 18.44 0.72
C GLY A 210 -10.56 18.07 -0.16
N MET A 211 -10.07 16.84 -0.08
CA MET A 211 -9.04 16.28 -0.96
C MET A 211 -9.60 15.17 -1.83
N ALA A 212 -9.03 14.99 -3.01
CA ALA A 212 -9.24 13.85 -3.89
C ALA A 212 -7.90 13.24 -4.27
N HIS A 213 -7.90 12.00 -4.75
CA HIS A 213 -6.67 11.39 -5.25
C HIS A 213 -6.91 10.58 -6.53
N ILE A 214 -5.84 10.43 -7.28
CA ILE A 214 -5.73 9.51 -8.43
C ILE A 214 -4.57 8.57 -8.17
N VAL A 215 -4.80 7.27 -8.32
CA VAL A 215 -3.76 6.26 -8.30
C VAL A 215 -3.34 5.98 -9.74
N VAL A 216 -2.12 6.35 -10.10
CA VAL A 216 -1.56 6.13 -11.44
C VAL A 216 -1.05 4.70 -11.53
N THR A 217 -1.77 3.88 -12.28
CA THR A 217 -1.41 2.50 -12.61
C THR A 217 -0.96 2.39 -14.05
N SER A 218 -0.49 1.21 -14.48
CA SER A 218 -0.02 0.97 -15.86
C SER A 218 -1.07 1.26 -16.95
N GLY A 219 -2.36 1.27 -16.60
CA GLY A 219 -3.44 1.66 -17.51
C GLY A 219 -3.69 3.17 -17.62
N ILE A 220 -3.06 4.00 -16.79
CA ILE A 220 -3.22 5.45 -16.81
C ILE A 220 -2.11 6.07 -17.68
N THR A 221 -2.43 6.25 -18.96
CA THR A 221 -1.52 6.85 -19.94
C THR A 221 -1.51 8.38 -19.86
N ARG A 222 -0.53 9.03 -20.52
CA ARG A 222 -0.48 10.49 -20.57
C ARG A 222 -1.70 11.10 -21.27
N GLU A 223 -2.22 10.46 -22.28
CA GLU A 223 -3.43 10.90 -22.99
C GLU A 223 -4.66 10.92 -22.05
N ILE A 224 -4.77 9.94 -21.17
CA ILE A 224 -5.82 9.91 -20.14
C ILE A 224 -5.61 11.04 -19.13
N ILE A 225 -4.38 11.27 -18.70
CA ILE A 225 -4.02 12.38 -17.80
C ILE A 225 -4.36 13.73 -18.45
N ASP A 226 -3.99 13.95 -19.70
CA ASP A 226 -4.26 15.18 -20.42
C ASP A 226 -5.76 15.42 -20.59
N SER A 227 -6.52 14.36 -20.88
CA SER A 227 -7.99 14.43 -20.95
C SER A 227 -8.61 14.79 -19.60
N PHE A 228 -8.11 14.19 -18.52
CA PHE A 228 -8.52 14.53 -17.15
C PHE A 228 -8.24 15.99 -16.82
N LEU A 229 -7.04 16.48 -17.11
CA LEU A 229 -6.62 17.86 -16.85
C LEU A 229 -7.46 18.85 -17.64
N LYS A 230 -7.73 18.57 -18.91
CA LYS A 230 -8.60 19.40 -19.76
C LYS A 230 -10.01 19.53 -19.17
N ASP A 231 -10.60 18.43 -18.75
CA ASP A 231 -11.93 18.43 -18.15
C ASP A 231 -11.93 19.18 -16.79
N LEU A 232 -10.87 18.97 -15.97
CA LEU A 232 -10.72 19.64 -14.68
C LEU A 232 -10.61 21.17 -14.85
N MET A 233 -9.88 21.64 -15.86
CA MET A 233 -9.76 23.08 -16.15
C MET A 233 -11.09 23.67 -16.67
N GLN A 234 -11.90 22.89 -17.38
CA GLN A 234 -13.24 23.33 -17.79
C GLN A 234 -14.21 23.44 -16.61
N GLU A 235 -14.11 22.51 -15.67
CA GLU A 235 -14.91 22.55 -14.42
C GLU A 235 -14.59 23.79 -13.59
N ARG A 236 -13.32 24.14 -13.42
CA ARG A 236 -12.87 25.28 -12.62
C ARG A 236 -13.20 26.67 -13.21
N LYS A 237 -13.57 26.73 -14.48
CA LYS A 237 -13.98 27.99 -15.15
C LYS A 237 -15.47 28.30 -14.99
N LYS A 238 -16.24 27.37 -14.46
CA LYS A 238 -17.68 27.54 -14.18
C LYS A 238 -17.91 28.16 -12.81
#